data_930c324021c8e9ce5a48d61e3e8ed737
#
_entry.id   930c324021c8e9ce5a48d61e3e8ed737
#
_cell.length_a   1.000
_cell.length_b   1.000
_cell.length_c   1.000
_cell.angle_alpha   90.00
_cell.angle_beta   90.00
_cell.angle_gamma   90.00
#
_symmetry.space_group_name_H-M   'P 1'
#
loop_
_entity.id
_entity.type
_entity.pdbx_description
1 polymer ?
#
loop_
_entity_poly.entity_id
_entity_poly.type
_entity_poly.pdbx_seq_one_letter_code
_entity_poly.pdbx_strand_id
1 'polypeptide(L)'
;YKAGRVRPPEDFYAQIPLLRELISALSWGFMEVDEYEADDIIGTLARQADEAGDYMTYIVSSDLDMLQIVDENTKMYRILRGFSDLEEMDIPAIEEKYGILKSQFLDLKALKGDNSDNIPGVPGIGEKTAVKLLNEYGSLEGIYNHIEEISGAVQKKLMAGRESAEMSLKLAKIMTDAPVKLSDVPALKLDFSRISEVFKRLEFNNLLKKLKIENGFSDIDVEAEVEETPRVEIPEGMLVASNIKDLMHENAEFRERVFQAKRLWDLDQADFLLNPLRRT
;
A
#
# COMPACT_ATOMS: atom_id res chain seq x y z
N TYR A 1 2.27 -19.92 -4.94
CA TYR A 1 2.13 -18.50 -4.73
C TYR A 1 1.82 -17.81 -6.04
N LYS A 2 0.79 -16.97 -6.08
CA LYS A 2 0.33 -16.15 -7.24
C LYS A 2 0.08 -16.91 -8.56
N ALA A 3 -0.09 -18.25 -8.55
CA ALA A 3 -0.18 -19.11 -9.75
C ALA A 3 -1.44 -18.90 -10.62
N GLY A 4 -2.44 -18.19 -10.13
CA GLY A 4 -3.72 -17.96 -10.83
C GLY A 4 -3.82 -16.63 -11.59
N ARG A 5 -2.76 -15.81 -11.62
CA ARG A 5 -2.83 -14.47 -12.23
C ARG A 5 -2.84 -14.54 -13.76
N VAL A 6 -3.82 -13.88 -14.37
CA VAL A 6 -3.95 -13.78 -15.84
C VAL A 6 -3.01 -12.69 -16.36
N ARG A 7 -2.25 -13.00 -17.41
CA ARG A 7 -1.34 -12.03 -18.02
C ARG A 7 -2.14 -10.88 -18.67
N PRO A 8 -1.77 -9.62 -18.42
CA PRO A 8 -2.36 -8.46 -19.08
C PRO A 8 -2.22 -8.49 -20.60
N PRO A 9 -3.10 -7.80 -21.35
CA PRO A 9 -2.95 -7.64 -22.81
C PRO A 9 -1.64 -6.91 -23.16
N GLU A 10 -1.14 -7.11 -24.39
CA GLU A 10 0.12 -6.46 -24.83
C GLU A 10 0.05 -4.94 -24.84
N ASP A 11 -1.11 -4.36 -25.16
CA ASP A 11 -1.34 -2.92 -25.14
C ASP A 11 -1.12 -2.29 -23.75
N PHE A 12 -1.30 -3.07 -22.70
CA PHE A 12 -0.97 -2.65 -21.35
C PHE A 12 0.53 -2.42 -21.17
N TYR A 13 1.34 -3.36 -21.63
CA TYR A 13 2.80 -3.24 -21.52
C TYR A 13 3.36 -2.10 -22.36
N ALA A 14 2.69 -1.74 -23.45
CA ALA A 14 3.07 -0.59 -24.28
C ALA A 14 2.89 0.76 -23.54
N GLN A 15 2.05 0.80 -22.50
CA GLN A 15 1.82 2.02 -21.70
C GLN A 15 2.84 2.21 -20.56
N ILE A 16 3.55 1.15 -20.15
CA ILE A 16 4.52 1.22 -19.03
C ILE A 16 5.59 2.30 -19.25
N PRO A 17 6.23 2.43 -20.44
CA PRO A 17 7.22 3.48 -20.68
C PRO A 17 6.63 4.89 -20.53
N LEU A 18 5.37 5.10 -20.97
CA LEU A 18 4.66 6.39 -20.86
C LEU A 18 4.38 6.75 -19.40
N LEU A 19 4.01 5.75 -18.60
CA LEU A 19 3.81 5.95 -17.17
C LEU A 19 5.12 6.28 -16.45
N ARG A 20 6.22 5.57 -16.74
CA ARG A 20 7.54 5.88 -16.17
C ARG A 20 7.98 7.31 -16.49
N GLU A 21 7.73 7.76 -17.71
CA GLU A 21 7.99 9.14 -18.11
C GLU A 21 7.13 10.14 -17.31
N LEU A 22 5.86 9.84 -17.14
CA LEU A 22 4.95 10.66 -16.32
C LEU A 22 5.41 10.75 -14.87
N ILE A 23 5.73 9.61 -14.24
CA ILE A 23 6.26 9.55 -12.88
C ILE A 23 7.55 10.38 -12.77
N SER A 24 8.45 10.25 -13.74
CA SER A 24 9.68 11.05 -13.79
C SER A 24 9.40 12.55 -13.93
N ALA A 25 8.42 12.95 -14.74
CA ALA A 25 8.03 14.34 -14.91
C ALA A 25 7.44 14.94 -13.62
N LEU A 26 6.71 14.13 -12.85
CA LEU A 26 6.18 14.48 -11.55
C LEU A 26 7.27 14.51 -10.44
N SER A 27 8.51 14.17 -10.77
CA SER A 27 9.61 14.00 -9.80
C SER A 27 9.31 12.99 -8.70
N TRP A 28 8.45 12.01 -8.97
CA TRP A 28 8.18 10.91 -8.07
C TRP A 28 9.23 9.83 -8.20
N GLY A 29 9.57 9.20 -7.07
CA GLY A 29 10.43 8.04 -7.06
C GLY A 29 9.72 6.84 -7.71
N PHE A 30 10.45 6.10 -8.53
CA PHE A 30 10.02 4.81 -9.08
C PHE A 30 11.15 3.81 -8.85
N MET A 31 10.85 2.72 -8.16
CA MET A 31 11.82 1.67 -7.86
C MET A 31 11.30 0.31 -8.29
N GLU A 32 12.16 -0.45 -8.93
CA GLU A 32 11.99 -1.85 -9.23
C GLU A 32 13.27 -2.57 -8.83
N VAL A 33 13.12 -3.73 -8.22
CA VAL A 33 14.24 -4.60 -7.87
C VAL A 33 13.88 -6.01 -8.28
N ASP A 34 14.75 -6.64 -9.07
CA ASP A 34 14.55 -8.02 -9.49
C ASP A 34 14.43 -8.94 -8.25
N GLU A 35 13.53 -9.90 -8.31
CA GLU A 35 13.25 -10.89 -7.27
C GLU A 35 12.54 -10.35 -6.01
N TYR A 36 12.25 -9.04 -5.92
CA TYR A 36 11.49 -8.42 -4.83
C TYR A 36 10.14 -7.92 -5.32
N GLU A 37 9.14 -8.00 -4.45
CA GLU A 37 7.84 -7.41 -4.71
C GLU A 37 7.81 -5.93 -4.27
N ALA A 38 6.82 -5.18 -4.76
CA ALA A 38 6.65 -3.78 -4.36
C ALA A 38 6.50 -3.66 -2.83
N ASP A 39 5.80 -4.61 -2.22
CA ASP A 39 5.55 -4.68 -0.78
C ASP A 39 6.85 -4.79 0.03
N ASP A 40 7.84 -5.56 -0.48
CA ASP A 40 9.15 -5.70 0.14
C ASP A 40 9.95 -4.39 0.07
N ILE A 41 9.88 -3.71 -1.08
CA ILE A 41 10.53 -2.40 -1.26
C ILE A 41 9.94 -1.38 -0.30
N ILE A 42 8.60 -1.35 -0.19
CA ILE A 42 7.89 -0.46 0.73
C ILE A 42 8.26 -0.76 2.17
N GLY A 43 8.19 -2.03 2.56
CA GLY A 43 8.54 -2.46 3.91
C GLY A 43 9.98 -2.11 4.26
N THR A 44 10.90 -2.25 3.30
CA THR A 44 12.30 -1.88 3.48
C THR A 44 12.48 -0.38 3.67
N LEU A 45 11.80 0.44 2.85
CA LEU A 45 11.89 1.90 2.94
C LEU A 45 11.21 2.43 4.21
N ALA A 46 10.06 1.88 4.58
CA ALA A 46 9.37 2.24 5.82
C ALA A 46 10.24 1.95 7.05
N ARG A 47 10.86 0.74 7.12
CA ARG A 47 11.81 0.40 8.18
C ARG A 47 13.00 1.35 8.22
N GLN A 48 13.61 1.69 7.07
CA GLN A 48 14.72 2.63 7.03
C GLN A 48 14.31 4.04 7.45
N ALA A 49 13.08 4.45 7.14
CA ALA A 49 12.53 5.74 7.56
C ALA A 49 12.32 5.78 9.08
N ASP A 50 11.81 4.70 9.66
CA ASP A 50 11.66 4.56 11.11
C ASP A 50 13.02 4.57 11.82
N GLU A 51 14.00 3.80 11.33
CA GLU A 51 15.37 3.78 11.85
C GLU A 51 16.06 5.15 11.80
N ALA A 52 15.74 5.98 10.79
CA ALA A 52 16.27 7.33 10.68
C ALA A 52 15.64 8.31 11.70
N GLY A 53 14.43 8.02 12.18
CA GLY A 53 13.76 8.75 13.27
C GLY A 53 13.17 10.11 12.91
N ASP A 54 13.36 10.59 11.68
CA ASP A 54 12.94 11.92 11.22
C ASP A 54 11.74 11.87 10.25
N TYR A 55 11.10 10.70 10.11
CA TYR A 55 10.06 10.48 9.12
C TYR A 55 8.76 9.95 9.74
N MET A 56 7.65 10.44 9.22
CA MET A 56 6.36 9.78 9.32
C MET A 56 6.05 9.18 7.95
N THR A 57 5.82 7.86 7.89
CA THR A 57 5.55 7.13 6.66
C THR A 57 4.05 6.94 6.48
N TYR A 58 3.54 7.29 5.32
CA TYR A 58 2.15 7.03 4.93
C TYR A 58 2.13 6.11 3.72
N ILE A 59 1.56 4.92 3.89
CA ILE A 59 1.38 3.93 2.83
C ILE A 59 -0.05 4.08 2.30
N VAL A 60 -0.21 4.32 1.01
CA VAL A 60 -1.54 4.36 0.39
C VAL A 60 -1.68 3.14 -0.51
N SER A 61 -2.52 2.20 -0.11
CA SER A 61 -2.70 0.93 -0.82
C SER A 61 -4.09 0.34 -0.58
N SER A 62 -4.58 -0.43 -1.54
CA SER A 62 -5.72 -1.34 -1.33
C SER A 62 -5.31 -2.68 -0.74
N ASP A 63 -4.00 -3.00 -0.73
CA ASP A 63 -3.47 -4.27 -0.27
C ASP A 63 -3.33 -4.30 1.25
N LEU A 64 -4.12 -5.19 1.87
CA LEU A 64 -4.13 -5.34 3.33
C LEU A 64 -2.83 -5.93 3.89
N ASP A 65 -1.95 -6.47 3.05
CA ASP A 65 -0.66 -6.99 3.50
C ASP A 65 0.22 -5.88 4.06
N MET A 66 0.02 -4.64 3.58
CA MET A 66 0.68 -3.44 4.09
C MET A 66 0.41 -3.18 5.59
N LEU A 67 -0.66 -3.75 6.17
CA LEU A 67 -0.91 -3.65 7.61
C LEU A 67 0.19 -4.29 8.46
N GLN A 68 1.00 -5.19 7.88
CA GLN A 68 2.18 -5.74 8.55
C GLN A 68 3.25 -4.69 8.86
N ILE A 69 3.30 -3.62 8.06
CA ILE A 69 4.34 -2.58 8.14
C ILE A 69 3.93 -1.43 9.06
N VAL A 70 2.62 -1.29 9.33
CA VAL A 70 2.10 -0.21 10.20
C VAL A 70 2.73 -0.30 11.58
N ASP A 71 3.22 0.83 12.09
CA ASP A 71 3.78 1.01 13.42
C ASP A 71 3.47 2.42 13.96
N GLU A 72 4.22 2.91 14.94
CA GLU A 72 4.02 4.23 15.54
C GLU A 72 4.34 5.37 14.56
N ASN A 73 5.27 5.14 13.62
CA ASN A 73 5.74 6.12 12.64
C ASN A 73 5.26 5.80 11.22
N THR A 74 4.55 4.69 11.03
CA THR A 74 4.02 4.25 9.74
C THR A 74 2.54 4.01 9.82
N LYS A 75 1.75 4.71 9.01
CA LYS A 75 0.30 4.54 8.86
C LYS A 75 -0.06 4.13 7.46
N MET A 76 -1.21 3.48 7.29
CA MET A 76 -1.75 3.13 5.98
C MET A 76 -3.06 3.88 5.74
N TYR A 77 -3.20 4.50 4.57
CA TYR A 77 -4.47 4.91 3.99
C TYR A 77 -4.96 3.83 3.04
N ARG A 78 -5.93 3.06 3.52
CA ARG A 78 -6.55 2.00 2.73
C ARG A 78 -7.57 2.58 1.76
N ILE A 79 -7.43 2.24 0.48
CA ILE A 79 -8.36 2.63 -0.57
C ILE A 79 -9.56 1.69 -0.54
N LEU A 80 -10.78 2.22 -0.34
CA LEU A 80 -12.02 1.44 -0.30
C LEU A 80 -12.76 1.47 -1.64
N ARG A 81 -13.14 2.65 -2.12
CA ARG A 81 -13.87 2.84 -3.38
C ARG A 81 -13.35 4.08 -4.11
N GLY A 82 -12.30 3.90 -4.91
CA GLY A 82 -11.62 5.06 -5.48
C GLY A 82 -10.93 5.87 -4.37
N PHE A 83 -10.50 7.09 -4.67
CA PHE A 83 -9.67 7.89 -3.76
C PHE A 83 -10.47 8.86 -2.88
N SER A 84 -11.78 8.93 -3.09
CA SER A 84 -12.70 9.67 -2.23
C SER A 84 -13.02 8.95 -0.93
N ASP A 85 -12.70 7.67 -0.83
CA ASP A 85 -13.09 6.83 0.30
C ASP A 85 -11.86 6.10 0.85
N LEU A 86 -11.09 6.82 1.68
CA LEU A 86 -9.90 6.32 2.34
C LEU A 86 -10.18 6.01 3.81
N GLU A 87 -9.69 4.88 4.26
CA GLU A 87 -9.72 4.45 5.66
C GLU A 87 -8.30 4.55 6.23
N GLU A 88 -8.09 5.41 7.23
CA GLU A 88 -6.81 5.45 7.94
C GLU A 88 -6.70 4.20 8.82
N MET A 89 -5.59 3.49 8.67
CA MET A 89 -5.26 2.28 9.40
C MET A 89 -3.97 2.53 10.18
N ASP A 90 -4.11 2.83 11.45
CA ASP A 90 -3.05 2.84 12.46
C ASP A 90 -3.19 1.61 13.37
N ILE A 91 -2.32 1.47 14.38
CA ILE A 91 -2.35 0.33 15.29
C ILE A 91 -3.73 0.18 15.96
N PRO A 92 -4.33 1.21 16.58
CA PRO A 92 -5.66 1.10 17.18
C PRO A 92 -6.75 0.68 16.19
N ALA A 93 -6.77 1.24 15.00
CA ALA A 93 -7.75 0.91 13.97
C ALA A 93 -7.63 -0.56 13.50
N ILE A 94 -6.41 -1.08 13.38
CA ILE A 94 -6.16 -2.49 13.05
C ILE A 94 -6.68 -3.39 14.17
N GLU A 95 -6.33 -3.09 15.41
CA GLU A 95 -6.73 -3.90 16.58
C GLU A 95 -8.24 -3.90 16.79
N GLU A 96 -8.91 -2.76 16.64
CA GLU A 96 -10.36 -2.67 16.70
C GLU A 96 -11.03 -3.47 15.58
N LYS A 97 -10.53 -3.34 14.35
CA LYS A 97 -11.12 -3.96 13.16
C LYS A 97 -10.98 -5.47 13.13
N TYR A 98 -9.82 -5.98 13.49
CA TYR A 98 -9.52 -7.41 13.41
C TYR A 98 -9.67 -8.17 14.72
N GLY A 99 -9.79 -7.46 15.85
CA GLY A 99 -9.94 -8.04 17.18
C GLY A 99 -8.69 -8.80 17.65
N ILE A 100 -7.51 -8.40 17.17
CA ILE A 100 -6.19 -8.95 17.51
C ILE A 100 -5.20 -7.80 17.67
N LEU A 101 -4.09 -8.04 18.33
CA LEU A 101 -2.97 -7.10 18.32
C LEU A 101 -2.39 -6.98 16.91
N LYS A 102 -1.92 -5.77 16.54
CA LYS A 102 -1.28 -5.53 15.22
C LYS A 102 -0.14 -6.53 14.96
N SER A 103 0.65 -6.84 15.97
CA SER A 103 1.76 -7.82 15.88
C SER A 103 1.31 -9.24 15.49
N GLN A 104 0.03 -9.56 15.68
CA GLN A 104 -0.55 -10.87 15.35
C GLN A 104 -1.11 -10.95 13.92
N PHE A 105 -1.06 -9.86 13.15
CA PHE A 105 -1.69 -9.79 11.82
C PHE A 105 -1.09 -10.82 10.85
N LEU A 106 0.23 -11.00 10.87
CA LEU A 106 0.90 -12.00 10.05
C LEU A 106 0.53 -13.43 10.47
N ASP A 107 0.42 -13.68 11.78
CA ASP A 107 -0.01 -14.98 12.32
C ASP A 107 -1.48 -15.29 11.95
N LEU A 108 -2.33 -14.27 11.93
CA LEU A 108 -3.70 -14.40 11.44
C LEU A 108 -3.73 -14.87 10.00
N LYS A 109 -2.91 -14.28 9.11
CA LYS A 109 -2.79 -14.72 7.71
C LYS A 109 -2.24 -16.14 7.61
N ALA A 110 -1.25 -16.50 8.40
CA ALA A 110 -0.68 -17.83 8.42
C ALA A 110 -1.70 -18.91 8.82
N LEU A 111 -2.63 -18.59 9.71
CA LEU A 111 -3.69 -19.50 10.16
C LEU A 111 -4.85 -19.60 9.17
N LYS A 112 -5.41 -18.46 8.74
CA LYS A 112 -6.62 -18.47 7.88
C LYS A 112 -6.31 -18.65 6.41
N GLY A 113 -5.08 -18.39 5.98
CA GLY A 113 -4.67 -18.31 4.58
C GLY A 113 -5.12 -17.02 3.89
N ASP A 114 -4.73 -16.91 2.62
CA ASP A 114 -5.17 -15.86 1.71
C ASP A 114 -5.37 -16.44 0.30
N ASN A 115 -6.62 -16.47 -0.15
CA ASN A 115 -6.96 -17.02 -1.45
C ASN A 115 -6.47 -16.13 -2.61
N SER A 116 -6.36 -14.82 -2.41
CA SER A 116 -5.90 -13.89 -3.45
C SER A 116 -4.45 -14.17 -3.85
N ASP A 117 -3.62 -14.52 -2.88
CA ASP A 117 -2.20 -14.84 -3.07
C ASP A 117 -1.90 -16.33 -3.10
N ASN A 118 -2.96 -17.14 -3.07
CA ASN A 118 -2.82 -18.61 -3.04
C ASN A 118 -2.03 -19.10 -1.81
N ILE A 119 -2.23 -18.46 -0.66
CA ILE A 119 -1.66 -18.84 0.62
C ILE A 119 -2.63 -19.79 1.32
N PRO A 120 -2.23 -21.06 1.59
CA PRO A 120 -3.20 -22.08 1.99
C PRO A 120 -3.74 -21.92 3.41
N GLY A 121 -2.97 -21.35 4.34
CA GLY A 121 -3.32 -21.36 5.76
C GLY A 121 -3.42 -22.77 6.35
N VAL A 122 -4.15 -22.88 7.45
CA VAL A 122 -4.51 -24.18 8.06
C VAL A 122 -5.89 -24.61 7.55
N PRO A 123 -6.00 -25.72 6.80
CA PRO A 123 -7.28 -26.16 6.25
C PRO A 123 -8.38 -26.30 7.31
N GLY A 124 -9.46 -25.53 7.13
CA GLY A 124 -10.61 -25.53 8.03
C GLY A 124 -10.46 -24.67 9.28
N ILE A 125 -9.40 -23.86 9.40
CA ILE A 125 -9.28 -22.78 10.37
C ILE A 125 -9.61 -21.47 9.64
N GLY A 126 -10.78 -20.90 9.95
CA GLY A 126 -11.18 -19.58 9.43
C GLY A 126 -10.86 -18.47 10.40
N GLU A 127 -11.11 -17.24 9.96
CA GLU A 127 -10.75 -16.01 10.68
C GLU A 127 -11.23 -16.00 12.14
N LYS A 128 -12.50 -16.32 12.40
CA LYS A 128 -13.04 -16.33 13.77
C LYS A 128 -12.29 -17.29 14.71
N THR A 129 -11.90 -18.46 14.21
CA THR A 129 -11.14 -19.43 14.99
C THR A 129 -9.71 -18.97 15.19
N ALA A 130 -9.08 -18.42 14.17
CA ALA A 130 -7.72 -17.88 14.23
C ALA A 130 -7.63 -16.72 15.23
N VAL A 131 -8.56 -15.75 15.17
CA VAL A 131 -8.64 -14.62 16.13
C VAL A 131 -8.77 -15.13 17.56
N LYS A 132 -9.67 -16.10 17.81
CA LYS A 132 -9.82 -16.67 19.15
C LYS A 132 -8.52 -17.29 19.65
N LEU A 133 -7.86 -18.08 18.82
CA LEU A 133 -6.59 -18.75 19.17
C LEU A 133 -5.47 -17.73 19.44
N LEU A 134 -5.35 -16.69 18.62
CA LEU A 134 -4.35 -15.65 18.80
C LEU A 134 -4.57 -14.84 20.07
N ASN A 135 -5.81 -14.52 20.40
CA ASN A 135 -6.14 -13.84 21.65
C ASN A 135 -5.85 -14.71 22.90
N GLU A 136 -5.96 -16.04 22.78
CA GLU A 136 -5.74 -16.95 23.89
C GLU A 136 -4.27 -17.31 24.08
N TYR A 137 -3.53 -17.54 22.97
CA TYR A 137 -2.15 -18.06 22.98
C TYR A 137 -1.10 -17.06 22.49
N GLY A 138 -1.49 -15.87 22.08
CA GLY A 138 -0.61 -14.75 21.75
C GLY A 138 0.00 -14.76 20.36
N SER A 139 0.39 -15.93 19.82
CA SER A 139 1.03 -16.05 18.51
C SER A 139 0.83 -17.43 17.89
N LEU A 140 1.19 -17.59 16.61
CA LEU A 140 1.22 -18.89 15.95
C LEU A 140 2.12 -19.88 16.70
N GLU A 141 3.29 -19.44 17.13
CA GLU A 141 4.20 -20.24 17.95
C GLU A 141 3.56 -20.60 19.30
N GLY A 142 2.93 -19.65 19.98
CA GLY A 142 2.19 -19.85 21.22
C GLY A 142 1.10 -20.90 21.08
N ILE A 143 0.34 -20.87 20.01
CA ILE A 143 -0.71 -21.86 19.69
C ILE A 143 -0.10 -23.28 19.61
N TYR A 144 1.01 -23.43 18.89
CA TYR A 144 1.65 -24.76 18.74
C TYR A 144 2.38 -25.22 20.01
N ASN A 145 2.88 -24.32 20.83
CA ASN A 145 3.47 -24.65 22.12
C ASN A 145 2.42 -25.14 23.15
N HIS A 146 1.16 -24.68 22.99
CA HIS A 146 0.06 -25.09 23.85
C HIS A 146 -0.94 -26.01 23.14
N ILE A 147 -0.50 -26.73 22.10
CA ILE A 147 -1.40 -27.54 21.25
C ILE A 147 -2.19 -28.59 22.03
N GLU A 148 -1.63 -29.11 23.12
CA GLU A 148 -2.26 -30.11 23.97
C GLU A 148 -3.41 -29.55 24.84
N GLU A 149 -3.46 -28.23 25.03
CA GLU A 149 -4.54 -27.54 25.75
C GLU A 149 -5.74 -27.29 24.83
N ILE A 150 -5.52 -27.30 23.52
CA ILE A 150 -6.55 -27.15 22.49
C ILE A 150 -7.22 -28.51 22.29
N SER A 151 -8.53 -28.55 22.30
CA SER A 151 -9.25 -29.81 22.19
C SER A 151 -10.07 -29.97 20.91
N GLY A 152 -10.43 -31.21 20.59
CA GLY A 152 -11.40 -31.56 19.57
C GLY A 152 -10.92 -31.38 18.13
N ALA A 153 -11.81 -30.92 17.27
CA ALA A 153 -11.55 -30.81 15.82
C ALA A 153 -10.52 -29.71 15.49
N VAL A 154 -10.43 -28.66 16.32
CA VAL A 154 -9.49 -27.55 16.10
C VAL A 154 -8.06 -28.04 16.32
N GLN A 155 -7.78 -28.75 17.39
CA GLN A 155 -6.47 -29.36 17.63
C GLN A 155 -6.02 -30.24 16.47
N LYS A 156 -6.92 -31.16 16.03
CA LYS A 156 -6.59 -32.06 14.92
C LYS A 156 -6.25 -31.32 13.63
N LYS A 157 -6.98 -30.25 13.33
CA LYS A 157 -6.70 -29.41 12.15
C LYS A 157 -5.37 -28.68 12.25
N LEU A 158 -5.07 -28.10 13.43
CA LEU A 158 -3.80 -27.42 13.68
C LEU A 158 -2.63 -28.39 13.55
N MET A 159 -2.73 -29.57 14.17
CA MET A 159 -1.68 -30.60 14.08
C MET A 159 -1.46 -31.06 12.63
N ALA A 160 -2.52 -31.34 11.90
CA ALA A 160 -2.43 -31.77 10.50
C ALA A 160 -1.95 -30.65 9.57
N GLY A 161 -2.22 -29.38 9.90
CA GLY A 161 -1.91 -28.21 9.07
C GLY A 161 -0.66 -27.44 9.51
N ARG A 162 0.17 -27.96 10.44
CA ARG A 162 1.32 -27.24 10.97
C ARG A 162 2.30 -26.78 9.90
N GLU A 163 2.72 -27.69 9.03
CA GLU A 163 3.62 -27.37 7.93
C GLU A 163 3.03 -26.32 6.98
N SER A 164 1.72 -26.42 6.74
CA SER A 164 0.99 -25.45 5.92
C SER A 164 0.95 -24.06 6.57
N ALA A 165 0.75 -23.98 7.89
CA ALA A 165 0.80 -22.71 8.63
C ALA A 165 2.20 -22.08 8.59
N GLU A 166 3.24 -22.88 8.82
CA GLU A 166 4.64 -22.41 8.79
C GLU A 166 5.05 -21.94 7.38
N MET A 167 4.59 -22.63 6.34
CA MET A 167 4.78 -22.22 4.95
C MET A 167 4.01 -20.92 4.67
N SER A 168 2.76 -20.83 5.09
CA SER A 168 1.91 -19.65 4.91
C SER A 168 2.49 -18.42 5.60
N LEU A 169 3.05 -18.59 6.80
CA LEU A 169 3.77 -17.52 7.52
C LEU A 169 4.94 -16.97 6.70
N LYS A 170 5.74 -17.87 6.10
CA LYS A 170 6.88 -17.47 5.27
C LYS A 170 6.45 -16.78 3.98
N LEU A 171 5.37 -17.27 3.34
CA LEU A 171 4.87 -16.70 2.09
C LEU A 171 4.15 -15.35 2.28
N ALA A 172 3.50 -15.16 3.44
CA ALA A 172 2.78 -13.94 3.74
C ALA A 172 3.67 -12.83 4.30
N LYS A 173 4.90 -13.18 4.74
CA LYS A 173 5.80 -12.22 5.38
C LYS A 173 6.40 -11.27 4.36
N ILE A 174 6.21 -9.98 4.56
CA ILE A 174 6.88 -8.93 3.80
C ILE A 174 8.34 -8.87 4.22
N MET A 175 9.25 -8.91 3.25
CA MET A 175 10.68 -8.73 3.48
C MET A 175 10.98 -7.24 3.66
N THR A 176 11.90 -6.93 4.56
CA THR A 176 12.26 -5.53 4.86
C THR A 176 13.76 -5.27 4.65
N ASP A 177 14.40 -6.10 3.85
CA ASP A 177 15.83 -6.08 3.54
C ASP A 177 16.13 -6.06 2.03
N ALA A 178 15.17 -5.59 1.22
CA ALA A 178 15.39 -5.37 -0.21
C ALA A 178 16.59 -4.41 -0.43
N PRO A 179 17.36 -4.59 -1.52
CA PRO A 179 18.57 -3.81 -1.77
C PRO A 179 18.27 -2.40 -2.28
N VAL A 180 17.45 -1.66 -1.54
CA VAL A 180 17.07 -0.27 -1.79
C VAL A 180 17.46 0.61 -0.61
N LYS A 181 17.64 1.90 -0.86
CA LYS A 181 17.99 2.88 0.18
C LYS A 181 17.01 4.03 0.20
N LEU A 182 16.66 4.49 1.39
CA LEU A 182 15.84 5.68 1.58
C LEU A 182 16.45 6.92 0.89
N SER A 183 17.78 6.99 0.80
CA SER A 183 18.49 8.06 0.08
C SER A 183 18.25 8.06 -1.43
N ASP A 184 17.82 6.93 -2.00
CA ASP A 184 17.56 6.81 -3.44
C ASP A 184 16.16 7.35 -3.80
N VAL A 185 15.30 7.58 -2.79
CA VAL A 185 14.00 8.24 -2.97
C VAL A 185 14.24 9.73 -3.21
N PRO A 186 13.87 10.27 -4.39
CA PRO A 186 14.09 11.67 -4.70
C PRO A 186 13.24 12.57 -3.79
N ALA A 187 13.79 13.70 -3.42
CA ALA A 187 12.96 14.75 -2.83
C ALA A 187 12.00 15.29 -3.89
N LEU A 188 10.73 15.52 -3.50
CA LEU A 188 9.73 16.07 -4.41
C LEU A 188 10.15 17.46 -4.87
N LYS A 189 10.33 17.62 -6.19
CA LYS A 189 10.66 18.89 -6.83
C LYS A 189 9.85 19.01 -8.12
N LEU A 190 8.70 19.67 -8.05
CA LEU A 190 7.81 19.80 -9.19
C LEU A 190 8.35 20.80 -10.20
N ASP A 191 8.47 20.36 -11.45
CA ASP A 191 8.69 21.20 -12.63
C ASP A 191 7.40 21.27 -13.45
N PHE A 192 6.62 22.32 -13.23
CA PHE A 192 5.31 22.48 -13.87
C PHE A 192 5.41 22.62 -15.39
N SER A 193 6.52 23.13 -15.93
CA SER A 193 6.74 23.22 -17.38
C SER A 193 6.87 21.84 -17.97
N ARG A 194 7.71 20.99 -17.37
CA ARG A 194 7.92 19.59 -17.77
C ARG A 194 6.64 18.77 -17.62
N ILE A 195 5.93 18.92 -16.50
CA ILE A 195 4.66 18.24 -16.25
C ILE A 195 3.63 18.63 -17.31
N SER A 196 3.51 19.94 -17.62
CA SER A 196 2.59 20.43 -18.65
C SER A 196 2.91 19.89 -20.04
N GLU A 197 4.19 19.77 -20.39
CA GLU A 197 4.63 19.20 -21.68
C GLU A 197 4.21 17.73 -21.79
N VAL A 198 4.48 16.92 -20.75
CA VAL A 198 4.11 15.51 -20.73
C VAL A 198 2.60 15.33 -20.74
N PHE A 199 1.84 16.11 -19.97
CA PHE A 199 0.38 16.06 -19.97
C PHE A 199 -0.21 16.42 -21.34
N LYS A 200 0.33 17.42 -22.03
CA LYS A 200 -0.10 17.77 -23.40
C LYS A 200 0.14 16.62 -24.37
N ARG A 201 1.32 16.03 -24.33
CA ARG A 201 1.70 14.92 -25.22
C ARG A 201 0.87 13.66 -24.97
N LEU A 202 0.54 13.37 -23.71
CA LEU A 202 -0.32 12.25 -23.33
C LEU A 202 -1.81 12.55 -23.43
N GLU A 203 -2.18 13.73 -23.93
CA GLU A 203 -3.58 14.20 -24.08
C GLU A 203 -4.37 14.24 -22.74
N PHE A 204 -3.67 14.44 -21.62
CA PHE A 204 -4.26 14.56 -20.29
C PHE A 204 -4.86 15.97 -20.08
N ASN A 205 -5.78 16.36 -20.95
CA ASN A 205 -6.32 17.70 -21.01
C ASN A 205 -6.99 18.16 -19.71
N ASN A 206 -7.70 17.26 -19.02
CA ASN A 206 -8.35 17.57 -17.74
C ASN A 206 -7.33 17.82 -16.64
N LEU A 207 -6.27 17.00 -16.56
CA LEU A 207 -5.19 17.18 -15.60
C LEU A 207 -4.40 18.44 -15.88
N LEU A 208 -4.15 18.73 -17.16
CA LEU A 208 -3.49 19.96 -17.57
C LEU A 208 -4.28 21.21 -17.17
N LYS A 209 -5.62 21.19 -17.35
CA LYS A 209 -6.50 22.28 -16.90
C LYS A 209 -6.38 22.50 -15.39
N LYS A 210 -6.47 21.44 -14.60
CA LYS A 210 -6.33 21.51 -13.14
C LYS A 210 -4.97 22.03 -12.70
N LEU A 211 -3.90 21.51 -13.27
CA LEU A 211 -2.54 21.96 -13.00
C LEU A 211 -2.37 23.47 -13.22
N LYS A 212 -2.97 24.01 -14.29
CA LYS A 212 -2.92 25.44 -14.61
C LYS A 212 -3.72 26.30 -13.64
N ILE A 213 -4.92 25.89 -13.28
CA ILE A 213 -5.78 26.62 -12.33
C ILE A 213 -5.08 26.73 -10.97
N GLU A 214 -4.52 25.66 -10.47
CA GLU A 214 -3.92 25.58 -9.13
C GLU A 214 -2.61 26.37 -9.00
N ASN A 215 -1.88 26.55 -10.09
CA ASN A 215 -0.59 27.25 -10.08
C ASN A 215 -0.62 28.69 -10.62
N GLY A 216 -1.82 29.28 -10.81
CA GLY A 216 -1.97 30.68 -11.21
C GLY A 216 -1.48 30.99 -12.63
N PHE A 217 -1.31 30.00 -13.50
CA PHE A 217 -1.01 30.23 -14.90
C PHE A 217 -2.26 30.66 -15.67
N SER A 218 -2.53 31.97 -15.65
CA SER A 218 -3.67 32.61 -16.29
C SER A 218 -3.47 32.79 -17.78
N ASP A 219 -3.55 31.75 -18.58
CA ASP A 219 -3.68 31.92 -20.04
C ASP A 219 -4.51 30.81 -20.70
N ILE A 220 -5.66 30.50 -20.18
CA ILE A 220 -6.74 29.82 -20.93
C ILE A 220 -8.08 30.13 -20.24
N ASP A 221 -9.02 30.73 -20.97
CA ASP A 221 -10.44 30.85 -20.60
C ASP A 221 -11.04 29.47 -20.34
N VAL A 222 -11.28 29.15 -19.08
CA VAL A 222 -12.12 28.01 -18.70
C VAL A 222 -13.00 28.44 -17.53
N GLU A 223 -14.25 28.74 -17.84
CA GLU A 223 -15.30 28.83 -16.83
C GLU A 223 -15.53 27.46 -16.21
N ALA A 224 -15.17 27.29 -14.94
CA ALA A 224 -15.62 26.19 -14.09
C ALA A 224 -15.69 26.68 -12.65
N GLU A 225 -16.87 26.63 -12.08
CA GLU A 225 -17.12 26.86 -10.65
C GLU A 225 -16.38 25.79 -9.81
N VAL A 226 -15.65 26.26 -8.81
CA VAL A 226 -14.94 25.39 -7.84
C VAL A 226 -15.57 25.59 -6.47
N GLU A 227 -16.17 24.55 -5.91
CA GLU A 227 -16.60 24.53 -4.50
C GLU A 227 -15.40 24.31 -3.57
N GLU A 228 -15.33 25.09 -2.49
CA GLU A 228 -14.27 25.00 -1.48
C GLU A 228 -14.55 23.86 -0.46
N THR A 229 -13.57 23.02 -0.21
CA THR A 229 -13.62 21.96 0.81
C THR A 229 -12.55 22.13 1.92
N PRO A 230 -12.76 21.64 3.13
CA PRO A 230 -11.99 22.03 4.33
C PRO A 230 -10.59 21.42 4.46
N ARG A 231 -9.70 22.10 5.20
CA ARG A 231 -8.25 21.84 5.34
C ARG A 231 -7.89 20.83 6.43
N VAL A 232 -7.02 19.88 6.18
CA VAL A 232 -6.44 18.83 7.09
C VAL A 232 -4.92 19.01 7.19
N GLU A 233 -4.25 19.03 8.36
CA GLU A 233 -2.81 19.29 8.58
C GLU A 233 -1.91 18.05 8.41
N ILE A 234 -0.84 18.09 7.56
CA ILE A 234 0.13 17.01 7.35
C ILE A 234 1.46 17.26 8.04
N PRO A 235 1.95 16.26 8.79
CA PRO A 235 3.31 16.31 9.27
C PRO A 235 4.34 16.33 8.13
N GLU A 236 5.48 16.96 8.32
CA GLU A 236 6.63 16.86 7.41
C GLU A 236 7.13 15.42 7.35
N GLY A 237 7.08 14.78 6.17
CA GLY A 237 7.48 13.38 6.07
C GLY A 237 7.52 12.82 4.66
N MET A 238 7.74 11.52 4.56
CA MET A 238 7.68 10.77 3.32
C MET A 238 6.24 10.31 3.08
N LEU A 239 5.69 10.60 1.91
CA LEU A 239 4.39 10.07 1.47
C LEU A 239 4.63 8.91 0.52
N VAL A 240 4.22 7.73 0.95
CA VAL A 240 4.17 6.53 0.11
C VAL A 240 2.71 6.28 -0.21
N ALA A 241 2.33 6.42 -1.46
CA ALA A 241 0.93 6.39 -1.84
C ALA A 241 0.71 5.53 -3.07
N SER A 242 -0.37 4.76 -3.08
CA SER A 242 -0.89 4.17 -4.29
C SER A 242 -2.05 5.02 -4.83
N ASN A 243 -1.97 5.35 -6.14
CA ASN A 243 -2.95 6.14 -6.92
C ASN A 243 -3.24 7.58 -6.41
N ILE A 244 -2.22 8.38 -6.23
CA ILE A 244 -2.26 9.78 -5.81
C ILE A 244 -3.22 10.65 -6.65
N LYS A 245 -3.52 10.24 -7.88
CA LYS A 245 -4.31 10.99 -8.85
C LYS A 245 -5.70 11.42 -8.34
N ASP A 246 -6.44 10.52 -7.73
CA ASP A 246 -7.80 10.82 -7.29
C ASP A 246 -7.80 11.45 -5.88
N LEU A 247 -6.81 11.12 -5.03
CA LEU A 247 -6.59 11.81 -3.75
C LEU A 247 -6.36 13.32 -3.90
N MET A 248 -5.62 13.70 -4.93
CA MET A 248 -5.43 15.11 -5.27
C MET A 248 -6.72 15.74 -5.82
N HIS A 249 -7.70 14.93 -6.25
CA HIS A 249 -8.93 15.42 -6.88
C HIS A 249 -9.99 15.88 -5.88
N GLU A 250 -10.10 15.22 -4.75
CA GLU A 250 -11.23 15.38 -3.84
C GLU A 250 -10.87 16.00 -2.49
N ASN A 251 -9.58 16.06 -2.16
CA ASN A 251 -9.11 16.62 -0.90
C ASN A 251 -8.06 17.71 -1.14
N ALA A 252 -8.48 18.98 -1.09
CA ALA A 252 -7.60 20.13 -1.29
C ALA A 252 -6.38 20.13 -0.37
N GLU A 253 -6.53 19.55 0.80
CA GLU A 253 -5.55 19.49 1.83
C GLU A 253 -4.56 18.32 1.67
N PHE A 254 -5.01 17.12 1.24
CA PHE A 254 -4.10 16.08 0.79
C PHE A 254 -3.25 16.60 -0.38
N ARG A 255 -3.83 17.40 -1.24
CA ARG A 255 -3.17 18.07 -2.35
C ARG A 255 -2.04 18.99 -1.90
N GLU A 256 -2.32 19.89 -0.95
CA GLU A 256 -1.32 20.79 -0.38
C GLU A 256 -0.19 20.00 0.31
N ARG A 257 -0.50 18.87 0.87
CA ARG A 257 0.40 17.95 1.53
C ARG A 257 1.27 17.17 0.57
N VAL A 258 0.72 16.66 -0.53
CA VAL A 258 1.52 16.08 -1.61
C VAL A 258 2.53 17.11 -2.11
N PHE A 259 2.12 18.38 -2.23
CA PHE A 259 3.02 19.48 -2.62
C PHE A 259 4.04 19.89 -1.53
N GLN A 260 3.74 19.64 -0.26
CA GLN A 260 4.65 19.93 0.85
C GLN A 260 5.50 18.72 1.27
N ALA A 261 5.19 17.52 0.80
CA ALA A 261 5.94 16.32 1.12
C ALA A 261 7.39 16.43 0.64
N LYS A 262 8.33 16.12 1.50
CA LYS A 262 9.77 16.09 1.14
C LYS A 262 10.09 14.91 0.23
N ARG A 263 9.30 13.83 0.30
CA ARG A 263 9.43 12.60 -0.50
C ARG A 263 8.06 12.00 -0.77
N LEU A 264 7.83 11.52 -1.99
CA LEU A 264 6.56 10.98 -2.43
C LEU A 264 6.75 9.66 -3.19
N TRP A 265 5.89 8.68 -2.91
CA TRP A 265 5.88 7.39 -3.57
C TRP A 265 4.46 6.94 -3.92
N ASP A 266 4.21 6.53 -5.19
CA ASP A 266 2.91 5.99 -5.64
C ASP A 266 3.00 4.48 -5.93
N LEU A 267 2.22 3.69 -5.21
CA LEU A 267 2.25 2.23 -5.22
C LEU A 267 1.18 1.57 -6.11
N ASP A 268 -0.01 2.15 -6.22
CA ASP A 268 -1.09 1.56 -7.04
C ASP A 268 -0.75 1.61 -8.52
N GLN A 269 0.05 2.56 -8.90
CA GLN A 269 0.55 2.61 -10.26
C GLN A 269 1.53 1.47 -10.51
N ALA A 270 2.38 1.13 -9.55
CA ALA A 270 3.27 -0.03 -9.64
C ALA A 270 2.46 -1.34 -9.58
N ASP A 271 1.51 -1.49 -8.64
CA ASP A 271 0.65 -2.69 -8.55
C ASP A 271 -0.33 -2.78 -9.73
N PHE A 272 -0.90 -1.66 -10.20
CA PHE A 272 -1.74 -1.62 -11.41
C PHE A 272 -0.94 -1.98 -12.66
N LEU A 273 0.31 -1.57 -12.76
CA LEU A 273 1.20 -1.95 -13.86
C LEU A 273 1.59 -3.42 -13.82
N LEU A 274 1.78 -3.97 -12.62
CA LEU A 274 2.13 -5.38 -12.43
C LEU A 274 0.90 -6.29 -12.43
N ASN A 275 -0.31 -5.77 -12.08
CA ASN A 275 -1.52 -6.56 -11.86
C ASN A 275 -2.82 -5.84 -12.29
N PRO A 276 -3.02 -5.51 -13.56
CA PRO A 276 -4.16 -4.69 -14.03
C PRO A 276 -5.53 -5.36 -13.89
N LEU A 277 -5.61 -6.64 -13.57
CA LEU A 277 -6.86 -7.41 -13.51
C LEU A 277 -7.41 -7.62 -12.09
N ARG A 278 -6.85 -7.00 -11.05
CA ARG A 278 -7.42 -7.04 -9.69
C ARG A 278 -8.75 -6.28 -9.52
N ARG A 279 -9.30 -5.70 -10.60
CA ARG A 279 -10.59 -4.99 -10.61
C ARG A 279 -11.70 -5.81 -11.27
N THR A 280 -11.89 -7.07 -10.88
CA THR A 280 -13.14 -7.77 -11.13
C THR A 280 -13.67 -8.34 -9.83
#